data_5cda7ec32ba6a1f1a1fd5a0ce258dd17
#
_entry.id   5cda7ec32ba6a1f1a1fd5a0ce258dd17
#
_cell.length_a   1.000
_cell.length_b   1.000
_cell.length_c   1.000
_cell.angle_alpha   90.00
_cell.angle_beta   90.00
_cell.angle_gamma   90.00
#
_symmetry.space_group_name_H-M   'P 1'
#
loop_
_entity.id
_entity.type
_entity.pdbx_description
1 polymer ?
#
loop_
_entity_poly.entity_id
_entity_poly.type
_entity_poly.pdbx_seq_one_letter_code
_entity_poly.pdbx_strand_id
1 'polypeptide(L)'
;MLAAALFIAACHGTKPTAFSHQVSLAEPEQAPGLLWINGNGEGNSRDKAVHDAQRAIFEQLLFRGIAGSSWSRPMVTEEANSKLEHPDLYKALLDDLGYRPFILAAQHGTLDKKTGTLTTKLHIDTNALRKHLEQHGIIRPFGL
;
A
#
# COMPACT_ATOMS: atom_id res chain seq x y z
N MET A 1 -2.64 57.86 32.26
CA MET A 1 -3.43 56.72 31.83
C MET A 1 -2.60 55.96 30.75
N LEU A 2 -1.95 54.87 31.16
CA LEU A 2 -1.17 54.00 30.24
C LEU A 2 -2.05 52.83 29.82
N ALA A 3 -2.35 52.70 28.52
CA ALA A 3 -3.05 51.56 27.96
C ALA A 3 -2.01 50.53 27.56
N ALA A 4 -1.97 49.39 28.27
CA ALA A 4 -1.15 48.24 27.92
C ALA A 4 -1.89 47.40 26.86
N ALA A 5 -1.36 47.37 25.64
CA ALA A 5 -1.84 46.49 24.58
C ALA A 5 -1.24 45.09 24.78
N LEU A 6 -2.11 44.12 25.11
CA LEU A 6 -1.73 42.71 25.23
C LEU A 6 -1.69 42.09 23.79
N PHE A 7 -0.50 41.83 23.27
CA PHE A 7 -0.34 41.02 22.04
C PHE A 7 -0.49 39.53 22.40
N ILE A 8 -1.63 38.94 22.05
CA ILE A 8 -1.81 37.49 22.10
C ILE A 8 -1.20 36.93 20.80
N ALA A 9 0.00 36.37 20.90
CA ALA A 9 0.59 35.59 19.85
C ALA A 9 -0.14 34.25 19.73
N ALA A 10 -1.04 34.12 18.74
CA ALA A 10 -1.66 32.87 18.39
C ALA A 10 -0.61 31.97 17.71
N CYS A 11 -0.02 31.06 18.47
CA CYS A 11 0.73 29.95 17.91
C CYS A 11 -0.22 29.08 17.08
N HIS A 12 -0.25 29.29 15.78
CA HIS A 12 -0.85 28.34 14.84
C HIS A 12 0.08 27.12 14.76
N GLY A 13 -0.13 26.17 15.65
CA GLY A 13 0.46 24.85 15.53
C GLY A 13 -0.12 24.18 14.28
N THR A 14 0.64 24.16 13.18
CA THR A 14 0.34 23.32 12.02
C THR A 14 0.34 21.89 12.50
N LYS A 15 -0.85 21.26 12.55
CA LYS A 15 -0.97 19.82 12.79
C LYS A 15 -0.14 19.12 11.73
N PRO A 16 0.76 18.18 12.10
CA PRO A 16 1.50 17.41 11.10
C PRO A 16 0.47 16.72 10.20
N THR A 17 0.58 16.96 8.90
CA THR A 17 -0.26 16.29 7.91
C THR A 17 0.02 14.80 8.03
N ALA A 18 -1.01 14.00 8.31
CA ALA A 18 -0.86 12.55 8.39
C ALA A 18 -0.30 12.03 7.06
N PHE A 19 0.72 11.17 7.14
CA PHE A 19 1.28 10.52 5.96
C PHE A 19 0.18 9.74 5.23
N SER A 20 0.11 9.91 3.92
CA SER A 20 -0.85 9.21 3.07
C SER A 20 -0.10 8.38 2.04
N HIS A 21 -0.40 7.09 2.00
CA HIS A 21 0.12 6.21 0.96
C HIS A 21 -0.48 6.59 -0.39
N GLN A 22 0.40 6.71 -1.40
CA GLN A 22 0.02 6.90 -2.79
C GLN A 22 0.45 5.67 -3.57
N VAL A 23 -0.52 4.99 -4.17
CA VAL A 23 -0.30 3.79 -4.97
C VAL A 23 -0.91 4.00 -6.35
N SER A 24 -0.13 3.73 -7.40
CA SER A 24 -0.56 3.92 -8.78
C SER A 24 0.13 2.95 -9.72
N LEU A 25 -0.50 2.70 -10.88
CA LEU A 25 0.15 1.99 -11.97
C LEU A 25 1.38 2.77 -12.43
N ALA A 26 2.54 2.11 -12.47
CA ALA A 26 3.81 2.73 -12.85
C ALA A 26 4.00 2.77 -14.37
N GLU A 27 3.51 1.75 -15.06
CA GLU A 27 3.62 1.58 -16.50
C GLU A 27 2.33 0.95 -17.04
N PRO A 28 1.97 1.17 -18.32
CA PRO A 28 0.88 0.44 -18.94
C PRO A 28 1.10 -1.07 -18.84
N GLU A 29 0.03 -1.81 -18.55
CA GLU A 29 0.08 -3.27 -18.46
C GLU A 29 0.47 -3.88 -19.80
N GLN A 30 1.61 -4.58 -19.85
CA GLN A 30 2.16 -5.17 -21.06
C GLN A 30 1.76 -6.63 -21.24
N ALA A 31 1.50 -7.33 -20.15
CA ALA A 31 1.02 -8.71 -20.15
C ALA A 31 -0.07 -8.87 -19.08
N PRO A 32 -1.16 -9.63 -19.35
CA PRO A 32 -2.27 -9.79 -18.43
C PRO A 32 -1.82 -10.28 -17.04
N GLY A 33 -2.14 -9.52 -16.01
CA GLY A 33 -1.82 -9.86 -14.64
C GLY A 33 -0.38 -9.62 -14.19
N LEU A 34 0.48 -9.05 -15.04
CA LEU A 34 1.83 -8.61 -14.67
C LEU A 34 1.87 -7.09 -14.60
N LEU A 35 1.87 -6.54 -13.40
CA LEU A 35 1.75 -5.11 -13.16
C LEU A 35 3.03 -4.51 -12.60
N TRP A 36 3.43 -3.36 -13.13
CA TRP A 36 4.37 -2.45 -12.48
C TRP A 36 3.61 -1.40 -11.69
N ILE A 37 3.80 -1.36 -10.38
CA ILE A 37 3.06 -0.50 -9.46
C ILE A 37 4.04 0.33 -8.64
N ASN A 38 3.80 1.64 -8.57
CA ASN A 38 4.48 2.56 -7.67
C ASN A 38 3.75 2.66 -6.34
N GLY A 39 4.49 2.77 -5.25
CA GLY A 39 3.97 3.09 -3.94
C GLY A 39 4.98 3.87 -3.12
N ASN A 40 4.50 4.69 -2.20
CA ASN A 40 5.33 5.35 -1.21
C ASN A 40 5.13 4.73 0.17
N GLY A 41 6.17 4.75 0.97
CA GLY A 41 6.14 4.26 2.33
C GLY A 41 6.90 5.18 3.27
N GLU A 42 6.61 5.05 4.55
CA GLU A 42 7.22 5.82 5.63
C GLU A 42 7.90 4.89 6.64
N GLY A 43 9.03 5.33 7.17
CA GLY A 43 9.74 4.60 8.21
C GLY A 43 10.97 5.34 8.72
N ASN A 44 11.40 4.99 9.93
CA ASN A 44 12.63 5.53 10.53
C ASN A 44 13.92 4.87 9.99
N SER A 45 13.77 3.86 9.14
CA SER A 45 14.85 3.21 8.39
C SER A 45 14.38 2.90 6.97
N ARG A 46 15.36 2.69 6.07
CA ARG A 46 15.05 2.32 4.68
C ARG A 46 14.21 1.03 4.61
N ASP A 47 14.58 0.01 5.37
CA ASP A 47 13.87 -1.27 5.35
C ASP A 47 12.42 -1.15 5.83
N LYS A 48 12.18 -0.35 6.87
CA LYS A 48 10.81 -0.09 7.36
C LYS A 48 9.98 0.66 6.34
N ALA A 49 10.55 1.70 5.71
CA ALA A 49 9.84 2.46 4.68
C ALA A 49 9.59 1.62 3.41
N VAL A 50 10.51 0.73 3.03
CA VAL A 50 10.31 -0.23 1.93
C VAL A 50 9.18 -1.20 2.27
N HIS A 51 9.18 -1.80 3.47
CA HIS A 51 8.12 -2.70 3.89
C HIS A 51 6.75 -2.01 3.93
N ASP A 52 6.70 -0.79 4.46
CA ASP A 52 5.48 0.01 4.52
C ASP A 52 4.93 0.31 3.10
N ALA A 53 5.80 0.70 2.15
CA ALA A 53 5.41 0.91 0.76
C ALA A 53 4.91 -0.38 0.08
N GLN A 54 5.59 -1.50 0.29
CA GLN A 54 5.20 -2.79 -0.27
C GLN A 54 3.84 -3.22 0.28
N ARG A 55 3.65 -3.14 1.59
CA ARG A 55 2.38 -3.43 2.25
C ARG A 55 1.24 -2.58 1.69
N ALA A 56 1.46 -1.28 1.54
CA ALA A 56 0.48 -0.36 0.98
C ALA A 56 0.08 -0.71 -0.46
N ILE A 57 1.05 -1.13 -1.29
CA ILE A 57 0.78 -1.60 -2.66
C ILE A 57 -0.13 -2.84 -2.65
N PHE A 58 0.17 -3.84 -1.82
CA PHE A 58 -0.65 -5.04 -1.73
C PHE A 58 -2.03 -4.77 -1.11
N GLU A 59 -2.14 -3.92 -0.10
CA GLU A 59 -3.44 -3.49 0.45
C GLU A 59 -4.29 -2.78 -0.61
N GLN A 60 -3.67 -1.89 -1.41
CA GLN A 60 -4.37 -1.21 -2.50
C GLN A 60 -4.90 -2.21 -3.53
N LEU A 61 -4.06 -3.16 -3.96
CA LEU A 61 -4.42 -4.19 -4.95
C LEU A 61 -5.54 -5.11 -4.43
N LEU A 62 -5.46 -5.51 -3.16
CA LEU A 62 -6.46 -6.39 -2.55
C LEU A 62 -7.81 -5.70 -2.35
N PHE A 63 -7.82 -4.48 -1.82
CA PHE A 63 -9.03 -3.87 -1.27
C PHE A 63 -9.54 -2.64 -2.02
N ARG A 64 -8.77 -2.07 -2.94
CA ARG A 64 -9.14 -0.85 -3.69
C ARG A 64 -9.05 -1.02 -5.20
N GLY A 65 -8.14 -1.85 -5.67
CA GLY A 65 -7.76 -1.96 -7.08
C GLY A 65 -6.76 -0.91 -7.53
N ILE A 66 -6.21 -1.10 -8.74
CA ILE A 66 -5.21 -0.24 -9.36
C ILE A 66 -5.82 0.35 -10.64
N ALA A 67 -6.12 1.64 -10.61
CA ALA A 67 -6.72 2.33 -11.74
C ALA A 67 -5.85 2.23 -13.01
N GLY A 68 -6.49 1.98 -14.14
CA GLY A 68 -5.82 1.82 -15.44
C GLY A 68 -5.24 0.44 -15.73
N SER A 69 -5.39 -0.52 -14.81
CA SER A 69 -4.95 -1.91 -14.98
C SER A 69 -6.13 -2.87 -15.16
N SER A 70 -5.84 -4.13 -15.48
CA SER A 70 -6.82 -5.23 -15.45
C SER A 70 -7.43 -5.46 -14.06
N TRP A 71 -6.74 -5.01 -13.01
CA TRP A 71 -7.20 -5.01 -11.62
C TRP A 71 -7.66 -3.63 -11.15
N SER A 72 -8.44 -2.92 -11.97
CA SER A 72 -9.04 -1.62 -11.58
C SER A 72 -10.07 -1.74 -10.45
N ARG A 73 -10.55 -2.94 -10.18
CA ARG A 73 -11.42 -3.27 -9.04
C ARG A 73 -10.65 -4.07 -8.00
N PRO A 74 -11.07 -4.03 -6.71
CA PRO A 74 -10.43 -4.83 -5.68
C PRO A 74 -10.55 -6.33 -5.95
N MET A 75 -9.53 -7.09 -5.56
CA MET A 75 -9.60 -8.56 -5.59
C MET A 75 -10.55 -9.08 -4.52
N VAL A 76 -10.63 -8.40 -3.38
CA VAL A 76 -11.49 -8.73 -2.24
C VAL A 76 -12.52 -7.62 -2.07
N THR A 77 -13.81 -7.94 -2.25
CA THR A 77 -14.89 -6.95 -2.26
C THR A 77 -15.37 -6.55 -0.87
N GLU A 78 -15.24 -7.43 0.12
CA GLU A 78 -15.71 -7.24 1.49
C GLU A 78 -14.55 -7.27 2.49
N GLU A 79 -13.72 -6.22 2.47
CA GLU A 79 -12.49 -6.14 3.27
C GLU A 79 -12.71 -6.44 4.75
N ALA A 80 -13.70 -5.80 5.39
CA ALA A 80 -13.93 -5.95 6.83
C ALA A 80 -14.31 -7.37 7.20
N ASN A 81 -15.26 -7.97 6.48
CA ASN A 81 -15.71 -9.34 6.73
C ASN A 81 -14.59 -10.35 6.44
N SER A 82 -13.88 -10.18 5.31
CA SER A 82 -12.79 -11.07 4.94
C SER A 82 -11.65 -11.04 5.96
N LYS A 83 -11.29 -9.88 6.48
CA LYS A 83 -10.27 -9.75 7.54
C LYS A 83 -10.72 -10.38 8.86
N LEU A 84 -12.01 -10.31 9.19
CA LEU A 84 -12.55 -10.97 10.39
C LEU A 84 -12.58 -12.49 10.26
N GLU A 85 -12.86 -13.02 9.08
CA GLU A 85 -12.92 -14.46 8.82
C GLU A 85 -11.52 -15.09 8.68
N HIS A 86 -10.54 -14.33 8.17
CA HIS A 86 -9.20 -14.83 7.85
C HIS A 86 -8.06 -13.96 8.44
N PRO A 87 -8.08 -13.64 9.76
CA PRO A 87 -7.12 -12.70 10.34
C PRO A 87 -5.67 -13.19 10.24
N ASP A 88 -5.44 -14.49 10.44
CA ASP A 88 -4.08 -15.08 10.39
C ASP A 88 -3.50 -15.05 8.96
N LEU A 89 -4.34 -15.24 7.95
CA LEU A 89 -3.92 -15.15 6.56
C LEU A 89 -3.46 -13.74 6.21
N TYR A 90 -4.25 -12.72 6.56
CA TYR A 90 -3.88 -11.34 6.27
C TYR A 90 -2.67 -10.87 7.06
N LYS A 91 -2.54 -11.34 8.31
CA LYS A 91 -1.32 -11.09 9.07
C LYS A 91 -0.10 -11.71 8.38
N ALA A 92 -0.17 -12.98 8.01
CA ALA A 92 0.92 -13.66 7.31
C ALA A 92 1.24 -12.99 5.97
N LEU A 93 0.21 -12.63 5.19
CA LEU A 93 0.38 -12.02 3.87
C LEU A 93 0.95 -10.60 3.94
N LEU A 94 0.41 -9.74 4.80
CA LEU A 94 0.72 -8.30 4.80
C LEU A 94 1.78 -7.92 5.85
N ASP A 95 1.74 -8.49 7.05
CA ASP A 95 2.64 -8.12 8.14
C ASP A 95 3.90 -9.00 8.17
N ASP A 96 3.76 -10.30 7.89
CA ASP A 96 4.86 -11.27 7.92
C ASP A 96 5.52 -11.48 6.55
N LEU A 97 5.36 -10.54 5.61
CA LEU A 97 5.99 -10.53 4.29
C LEU A 97 5.57 -11.67 3.35
N GLY A 98 4.41 -12.28 3.58
CA GLY A 98 3.87 -13.36 2.76
C GLY A 98 3.58 -12.96 1.30
N TYR A 99 3.56 -11.68 0.99
CA TYR A 99 3.42 -11.16 -0.37
C TYR A 99 4.70 -11.27 -1.23
N ARG A 100 5.85 -11.49 -0.62
CA ARG A 100 7.15 -11.54 -1.35
C ARG A 100 7.19 -12.49 -2.54
N PRO A 101 6.63 -13.71 -2.49
CA PRO A 101 6.63 -14.62 -3.63
C PRO A 101 5.94 -14.07 -4.89
N PHE A 102 5.08 -13.07 -4.75
CA PHE A 102 4.35 -12.46 -5.87
C PHE A 102 5.10 -11.27 -6.49
N ILE A 103 6.22 -10.85 -5.90
CA ILE A 103 7.09 -9.79 -6.42
C ILE A 103 8.13 -10.42 -7.35
N LEU A 104 8.05 -10.10 -8.64
CA LEU A 104 8.99 -10.57 -9.68
C LEU A 104 10.25 -9.70 -9.72
N ALA A 105 10.11 -8.40 -9.50
CA ALA A 105 11.20 -7.44 -9.45
C ALA A 105 10.82 -6.23 -8.59
N ALA A 106 11.81 -5.56 -8.01
CA ALA A 106 11.61 -4.38 -7.19
C ALA A 106 12.71 -3.34 -7.42
N GLN A 107 12.30 -2.07 -7.44
CA GLN A 107 13.18 -0.91 -7.50
C GLN A 107 12.82 0.01 -6.33
N HIS A 108 13.77 0.23 -5.43
CA HIS A 108 13.54 1.07 -4.25
C HIS A 108 14.31 2.38 -4.39
N GLY A 109 13.62 3.48 -4.18
CA GLY A 109 14.21 4.81 -4.12
C GLY A 109 15.07 5.03 -2.88
N THR A 110 15.55 6.24 -2.74
CA THR A 110 16.32 6.68 -1.58
C THR A 110 15.38 7.16 -0.48
N LEU A 111 15.70 6.81 0.76
CA LEU A 111 14.97 7.33 1.92
C LEU A 111 15.27 8.83 2.10
N ASP A 112 14.23 9.65 2.06
CA ASP A 112 14.33 11.04 2.49
C ASP A 112 14.43 11.08 4.02
N LYS A 113 15.59 11.46 4.52
CA LYS A 113 15.86 11.50 5.96
C LYS A 113 15.05 12.57 6.72
N LYS A 114 14.55 13.59 6.00
CA LYS A 114 13.74 14.65 6.62
C LYS A 114 12.29 14.20 6.85
N THR A 115 11.72 13.51 5.89
CA THR A 115 10.32 13.07 5.92
C THR A 115 10.17 11.61 6.35
N GLY A 116 11.24 10.81 6.29
CA GLY A 116 11.18 9.37 6.53
C GLY A 116 10.50 8.60 5.41
N THR A 117 10.36 9.18 4.22
CA THR A 117 9.61 8.60 3.10
C THR A 117 10.52 8.11 1.98
N LEU A 118 10.07 7.10 1.25
CA LEU A 118 10.65 6.66 -0.02
C LEU A 118 9.55 6.17 -0.96
N THR A 119 9.90 6.10 -2.25
CA THR A 119 9.05 5.49 -3.28
C THR A 119 9.64 4.15 -3.69
N THR A 120 8.80 3.16 -3.88
CA THR A 120 9.17 1.86 -4.45
C THR A 120 8.34 1.56 -5.69
N LYS A 121 8.93 0.80 -6.61
CA LYS A 121 8.28 0.30 -7.82
C LYS A 121 8.40 -1.22 -7.82
N LEU A 122 7.27 -1.91 -7.87
CA LEU A 122 7.19 -3.37 -7.84
C LEU A 122 6.64 -3.91 -9.14
N HIS A 123 7.25 -4.99 -9.63
CA HIS A 123 6.67 -5.85 -10.66
C HIS A 123 5.98 -7.01 -9.97
N ILE A 124 4.67 -7.13 -10.12
CA ILE A 124 3.85 -8.08 -9.36
C ILE A 124 3.14 -9.04 -10.31
N ASP A 125 3.21 -10.33 -9.98
CA ASP A 125 2.38 -11.38 -10.58
C ASP A 125 1.04 -11.44 -9.82
N THR A 126 0.05 -10.72 -10.34
CA THR A 126 -1.29 -10.67 -9.75
C THR A 126 -2.08 -11.95 -9.99
N ASN A 127 -1.73 -12.74 -11.01
CA ASN A 127 -2.35 -14.04 -11.26
C ASN A 127 -1.94 -15.05 -10.19
N ALA A 128 -0.66 -15.07 -9.82
CA ALA A 128 -0.19 -15.90 -8.71
C ALA A 128 -0.80 -15.50 -7.37
N LEU A 129 -0.91 -14.18 -7.10
CA LEU A 129 -1.58 -13.67 -5.91
C LEU A 129 -3.05 -14.10 -5.88
N ARG A 130 -3.77 -13.92 -6.98
CA ARG A 130 -5.17 -14.35 -7.08
C ARG A 130 -5.32 -15.84 -6.80
N LYS A 131 -4.51 -16.69 -7.42
CA LYS A 131 -4.53 -18.14 -7.19
C LYS A 131 -4.29 -18.48 -5.72
N HIS A 132 -3.40 -17.78 -5.05
CA HIS A 132 -3.17 -17.91 -3.62
C HIS A 132 -4.43 -17.61 -2.81
N LEU A 133 -5.14 -16.51 -3.11
CA LEU A 133 -6.39 -16.15 -2.45
C LEU A 133 -7.51 -17.17 -2.71
N GLU A 134 -7.60 -17.71 -3.93
CA GLU A 134 -8.54 -18.79 -4.28
C GLU A 134 -8.28 -20.07 -3.47
N GLN A 135 -7.02 -20.47 -3.35
CA GLN A 135 -6.60 -21.66 -2.60
C GLN A 135 -6.91 -21.57 -1.10
N HIS A 136 -6.95 -20.36 -0.56
CA HIS A 136 -7.29 -20.09 0.84
C HIS A 136 -8.78 -19.73 1.05
N GLY A 137 -9.60 -19.84 0.00
CA GLY A 137 -11.04 -19.59 0.11
C GLY A 137 -11.46 -18.13 0.29
N ILE A 138 -10.54 -17.18 0.05
CA ILE A 138 -10.80 -15.75 0.18
C ILE A 138 -11.67 -15.24 -0.97
N ILE A 139 -11.38 -15.71 -2.17
CA ILE A 139 -12.16 -15.40 -3.37
C ILE A 139 -12.55 -16.68 -4.09
N ARG A 140 -13.63 -16.59 -4.85
CA ARG A 140 -14.11 -17.74 -5.63
C ARG A 140 -13.25 -17.94 -6.87
N PRO A 141 -12.90 -19.20 -7.24
CA PRO A 141 -12.28 -19.50 -8.52
C PRO A 141 -13.14 -19.02 -9.69
N PHE A 142 -12.51 -18.61 -10.78
CA PHE A 142 -13.23 -18.30 -12.02
C PHE A 142 -13.94 -19.55 -12.56
N GLY A 143 -15.22 -19.42 -12.88
CA GLY A 143 -15.97 -20.44 -13.62
C GLY A 143 -16.75 -21.46 -12.76
N LEU A 144 -16.93 -21.17 -11.48
CA LEU A 144 -17.83 -21.95 -10.61
C LEU A 144 -19.02 -21.13 -10.13
#